data_3da1caa0c0b3489a65817ab328a7e98b
#
_entry.id   3da1caa0c0b3489a65817ab328a7e98b
#
_cell.length_a   1.000
_cell.length_b   1.000
_cell.length_c   1.000
_cell.angle_alpha   90.00
_cell.angle_beta   90.00
_cell.angle_gamma   90.00
#
_symmetry.space_group_name_H-M   'P 1'
#
loop_
_entity.id
_entity.type
_entity.pdbx_description
1 polymer ?
#
loop_
_entity_poly.entity_id
_entity_poly.type
_entity_poly.pdbx_seq_one_letter_code
_entity_poly.pdbx_strand_id
1 'polypeptide(L)'
;GNVDADKYVDWFRPFGKAFHRALKSTGSLIIDIGGAWIPGQPTRSLYHYELLIMLCREMGFHLAQEFFWWNPSRLPTPAEWVTVRRIRVKDAVNCVWWLSPTPWPRASNRRVPAPYSEAMKDLLKNGYRAKLRPSGHDISEQFAVDNGASIPPNLIALPNTESNSYYLRYCKEHKLVAHPARFPSELPEYFIRMLTAPGDLVVDPF
;
A
#
# COMPACT_ATOMS: atom_id res chain seq x y z
N GLY A 1 -8.42 20.51 0.44
CA GLY A 1 -9.80 20.69 0.03
C GLY A 1 -10.31 19.42 -0.65
N ASN A 2 -11.57 19.10 -0.46
CA ASN A 2 -12.16 17.92 -1.12
C ASN A 2 -12.34 18.24 -2.61
N VAL A 3 -11.79 17.39 -3.46
CA VAL A 3 -12.02 17.41 -4.90
C VAL A 3 -13.08 16.35 -5.20
N ASP A 4 -14.07 16.70 -6.02
CA ASP A 4 -15.09 15.75 -6.46
C ASP A 4 -14.44 14.60 -7.23
N ALA A 5 -14.99 13.39 -7.06
CA ALA A 5 -14.40 12.17 -7.63
C ALA A 5 -14.27 12.23 -9.17
N ASP A 6 -15.25 12.82 -9.86
CA ASP A 6 -15.27 13.04 -11.31
C ASP A 6 -14.29 14.09 -11.83
N LYS A 7 -13.77 14.96 -10.94
CA LYS A 7 -12.74 15.97 -11.26
C LYS A 7 -11.35 15.59 -10.78
N TYR A 8 -11.25 14.52 -9.99
CA TYR A 8 -10.02 14.18 -9.28
C TYR A 8 -8.86 13.84 -10.23
N VAL A 9 -9.11 13.11 -11.28
CA VAL A 9 -8.09 12.71 -12.27
C VAL A 9 -7.47 13.92 -12.94
N ASP A 10 -8.30 14.86 -13.41
CA ASP A 10 -7.81 16.09 -14.05
C ASP A 10 -7.07 17.00 -13.06
N TRP A 11 -7.56 17.10 -11.83
CA TRP A 11 -6.88 17.82 -10.76
C TRP A 11 -5.49 17.22 -10.46
N PHE A 12 -5.35 15.90 -10.52
CA PHE A 12 -4.08 15.22 -10.23
C PHE A 12 -3.06 15.28 -11.38
N ARG A 13 -3.49 15.53 -12.61
CA ARG A 13 -2.61 15.57 -13.80
C ARG A 13 -1.33 16.42 -13.65
N PRO A 14 -1.37 17.66 -13.17
CA PRO A 14 -0.16 18.46 -12.99
C PRO A 14 0.80 17.86 -11.96
N PHE A 15 0.27 17.24 -10.91
CA PHE A 15 1.09 16.54 -9.91
C PHE A 15 1.76 15.31 -10.51
N GLY A 16 1.03 14.47 -11.23
CA GLY A 16 1.59 13.30 -11.90
C GLY A 16 2.75 13.66 -12.84
N LYS A 17 2.62 14.73 -13.64
CA LYS A 17 3.70 15.24 -14.48
C LYS A 17 4.90 15.72 -13.67
N ALA A 18 4.67 16.41 -12.55
CA ALA A 18 5.73 16.88 -11.67
C ALA A 18 6.48 15.72 -11.03
N PHE A 19 5.78 14.69 -10.54
CA PHE A 19 6.37 13.51 -9.95
C PHE A 19 7.20 12.71 -10.95
N HIS A 20 6.68 12.50 -12.16
CA HIS A 20 7.43 11.79 -13.21
C HIS A 20 8.73 12.50 -13.55
N ARG A 21 8.73 13.83 -13.62
CA ARG A 21 9.92 14.64 -13.89
C ARG A 21 10.92 14.65 -12.73
N ALA A 22 10.44 14.62 -11.48
CA ALA A 22 11.29 14.71 -10.29
C ALA A 22 11.96 13.38 -9.93
N LEU A 23 11.36 12.26 -10.30
CA LEU A 23 11.88 10.95 -9.97
C LEU A 23 13.07 10.57 -10.86
N LYS A 24 14.06 9.92 -10.24
CA LYS A 24 15.12 9.20 -10.97
C LYS A 24 14.50 8.03 -11.76
N SER A 25 15.17 7.56 -12.81
CA SER A 25 14.70 6.41 -13.61
C SER A 25 14.46 5.13 -12.79
N THR A 26 15.18 4.98 -11.67
CA THR A 26 15.01 3.88 -10.71
C THR A 26 14.20 4.27 -9.48
N GLY A 27 13.64 5.47 -9.46
CA GLY A 27 12.84 6.01 -8.36
C GLY A 27 11.45 5.40 -8.28
N SER A 28 10.77 5.67 -7.18
CA SER A 28 9.45 5.10 -6.89
C SER A 28 8.47 6.19 -6.45
N LEU A 29 7.23 6.06 -6.89
CA LEU A 29 6.07 6.82 -6.42
C LEU A 29 5.13 5.86 -5.70
N ILE A 30 4.79 6.17 -4.45
CA ILE A 30 3.81 5.42 -3.67
C ILE A 30 2.57 6.28 -3.50
N ILE A 31 1.42 5.73 -3.82
CA ILE A 31 0.12 6.38 -3.66
C ILE A 31 -0.77 5.48 -2.82
N ASP A 32 -1.11 5.92 -1.59
CA ASP A 32 -2.18 5.33 -0.79
C ASP A 32 -3.48 6.04 -1.12
N ILE A 33 -4.43 5.31 -1.68
CA ILE A 33 -5.69 5.87 -2.14
C ILE A 33 -6.87 4.94 -1.86
N GLY A 34 -7.91 5.47 -1.26
CA GLY A 34 -9.19 4.80 -1.07
C GLY A 34 -10.20 5.20 -2.13
N GLY A 35 -11.09 4.30 -2.50
CA GLY A 35 -12.22 4.66 -3.34
C GLY A 35 -13.25 5.51 -2.58
N ALA A 36 -13.95 6.39 -3.30
CA ALA A 36 -15.06 7.16 -2.77
C ALA A 36 -16.42 6.49 -3.08
N TRP A 37 -17.41 6.80 -2.25
CA TRP A 37 -18.80 6.42 -2.49
C TRP A 37 -19.48 7.43 -3.39
N ILE A 38 -20.40 6.95 -4.24
CA ILE A 38 -21.31 7.84 -4.95
C ILE A 38 -22.35 8.34 -3.93
N PRO A 39 -22.53 9.67 -3.77
CA PRO A 39 -23.49 10.20 -2.82
C PRO A 39 -24.89 9.62 -3.01
N GLY A 40 -25.52 9.17 -1.92
CA GLY A 40 -26.87 8.60 -1.95
C GLY A 40 -27.01 7.19 -2.53
N GLN A 41 -25.89 6.54 -2.90
CA GLN A 41 -25.91 5.21 -3.52
C GLN A 41 -24.97 4.23 -2.77
N PRO A 42 -25.30 2.92 -2.73
CA PRO A 42 -24.44 1.90 -2.13
C PRO A 42 -23.30 1.46 -3.08
N THR A 43 -22.96 2.28 -4.06
CA THR A 43 -21.94 2.00 -5.08
C THR A 43 -20.75 2.91 -4.94
N ARG A 44 -19.63 2.54 -5.55
CA ARG A 44 -18.36 3.28 -5.47
C ARG A 44 -18.05 3.98 -6.79
N SER A 45 -17.43 5.15 -6.69
CA SER A 45 -16.79 5.80 -7.81
C SER A 45 -15.56 5.02 -8.26
N LEU A 46 -15.23 5.11 -9.53
CA LEU A 46 -14.06 4.46 -10.14
C LEU A 46 -12.84 5.39 -10.24
N TYR A 47 -12.92 6.61 -9.72
CA TYR A 47 -11.91 7.67 -9.91
C TYR A 47 -10.47 7.22 -9.61
N HIS A 48 -10.29 6.38 -8.59
CA HIS A 48 -8.96 5.90 -8.23
C HIS A 48 -8.38 4.95 -9.28
N TYR A 49 -9.19 4.06 -9.89
CA TYR A 49 -8.74 3.23 -11.02
C TYR A 49 -8.47 4.05 -12.27
N GLU A 50 -9.29 5.06 -12.54
CA GLU A 50 -9.08 6.00 -13.64
C GLU A 50 -7.79 6.79 -13.46
N LEU A 51 -7.47 7.19 -12.21
CA LEU A 51 -6.18 7.79 -11.86
C LEU A 51 -5.02 6.86 -12.18
N LEU A 52 -5.10 5.58 -11.78
CA LEU A 52 -4.06 4.60 -12.07
C LEU A 52 -3.85 4.44 -13.58
N ILE A 53 -4.95 4.31 -14.31
CA ILE A 53 -4.92 4.15 -15.78
C ILE A 53 -4.28 5.38 -16.42
N MET A 54 -4.67 6.58 -16.00
CA MET A 54 -4.11 7.83 -16.50
C MET A 54 -2.61 7.94 -16.24
N LEU A 55 -2.15 7.64 -15.01
CA LEU A 55 -0.74 7.65 -14.66
C LEU A 55 0.07 6.66 -15.51
N CYS A 56 -0.45 5.47 -15.74
CA CYS A 56 0.26 4.45 -16.49
C CYS A 56 0.20 4.67 -18.01
N ARG A 57 -0.97 5.00 -18.56
CA ARG A 57 -1.16 5.05 -20.03
C ARG A 57 -0.85 6.41 -20.64
N GLU A 58 -1.07 7.50 -19.90
CA GLU A 58 -0.89 8.84 -20.44
C GLU A 58 0.39 9.52 -19.95
N MET A 59 0.87 9.16 -18.75
CA MET A 59 2.05 9.82 -18.14
C MET A 59 3.32 8.96 -18.15
N GLY A 60 3.23 7.70 -18.63
CA GLY A 60 4.39 6.84 -18.78
C GLY A 60 4.90 6.20 -17.49
N PHE A 61 4.11 6.21 -16.40
CA PHE A 61 4.42 5.41 -15.24
C PHE A 61 4.18 3.92 -15.49
N HIS A 62 4.98 3.09 -14.83
CA HIS A 62 4.83 1.65 -14.79
C HIS A 62 4.33 1.23 -13.41
N LEU A 63 3.23 0.48 -13.34
CA LEU A 63 2.78 -0.14 -12.09
C LEU A 63 3.73 -1.29 -11.76
N ALA A 64 4.64 -1.07 -10.82
CA ALA A 64 5.58 -2.09 -10.38
C ALA A 64 4.88 -3.17 -9.53
N GLN A 65 4.02 -2.74 -8.60
CA GLN A 65 3.21 -3.65 -7.80
C GLN A 65 2.01 -2.92 -7.18
N GLU A 66 0.92 -3.65 -6.96
CA GLU A 66 -0.22 -3.23 -6.16
C GLU A 66 -0.11 -3.86 -4.77
N PHE A 67 -0.29 -3.03 -3.74
CA PHE A 67 -0.39 -3.44 -2.34
C PHE A 67 -1.78 -3.09 -1.81
N PHE A 68 -2.17 -3.79 -0.76
CA PHE A 68 -3.43 -3.57 -0.06
C PHE A 68 -3.12 -3.30 1.41
N TRP A 69 -3.46 -2.10 1.88
CA TRP A 69 -3.42 -1.81 3.31
C TRP A 69 -4.76 -2.18 3.93
N TRP A 70 -4.76 -3.26 4.69
CA TRP A 70 -5.91 -3.69 5.48
C TRP A 70 -5.85 -3.09 6.89
N ASN A 71 -6.85 -2.28 7.24
CA ASN A 71 -7.04 -1.75 8.58
C ASN A 71 -8.09 -2.59 9.33
N PRO A 72 -7.70 -3.57 10.16
CA PRO A 72 -8.64 -4.42 10.89
C PRO A 72 -9.53 -3.65 11.87
N SER A 73 -9.05 -2.49 12.36
CA SER A 73 -9.75 -1.62 13.31
C SER A 73 -10.70 -0.61 12.64
N ARG A 74 -10.88 -0.67 11.30
CA ARG A 74 -11.78 0.23 10.60
C ARG A 74 -13.20 0.11 11.11
N LEU A 75 -13.83 1.24 11.44
CA LEU A 75 -15.24 1.29 11.81
C LEU A 75 -16.14 0.81 10.66
N PRO A 76 -17.34 0.30 10.95
CA PRO A 76 -18.28 -0.18 9.94
C PRO A 76 -18.90 1.00 9.15
N THR A 77 -18.15 1.51 8.20
CA THR A 77 -18.53 2.63 7.32
C THR A 77 -18.63 2.17 5.86
N PRO A 78 -19.46 2.84 5.04
CA PRO A 78 -20.46 3.86 5.39
C PRO A 78 -21.63 3.28 6.20
N ALA A 79 -22.01 3.98 7.26
CA ALA A 79 -22.99 3.46 8.23
C ALA A 79 -24.34 3.13 7.61
N GLU A 80 -24.85 3.95 6.68
CA GLU A 80 -26.12 3.74 5.98
C GLU A 80 -26.22 2.35 5.35
N TRP A 81 -25.17 1.93 4.63
CA TRP A 81 -25.21 0.67 3.87
C TRP A 81 -24.70 -0.54 4.64
N VAL A 82 -23.81 -0.31 5.63
CA VAL A 82 -23.16 -1.38 6.40
C VAL A 82 -23.94 -1.70 7.68
N THR A 83 -24.35 -0.68 8.45
CA THR A 83 -24.97 -0.86 9.76
C THR A 83 -26.49 -0.73 9.73
N VAL A 84 -27.01 0.25 8.99
CA VAL A 84 -28.44 0.53 8.94
C VAL A 84 -29.14 -0.45 8.00
N ARG A 85 -28.82 -0.40 6.71
CA ARG A 85 -29.44 -1.27 5.70
C ARG A 85 -28.85 -2.66 5.61
N ARG A 86 -27.61 -2.87 6.08
CA ARG A 86 -26.92 -4.18 6.15
C ARG A 86 -26.80 -4.88 4.79
N ILE A 87 -26.66 -4.12 3.71
CA ILE A 87 -26.51 -4.64 2.33
C ILE A 87 -25.06 -4.64 1.85
N ARG A 88 -24.11 -4.16 2.66
CA ARG A 88 -22.68 -4.12 2.36
C ARG A 88 -21.87 -4.52 3.59
N VAL A 89 -20.65 -5.01 3.36
CA VAL A 89 -19.61 -5.15 4.37
C VAL A 89 -18.81 -3.86 4.52
N LYS A 90 -18.10 -3.69 5.63
CA LYS A 90 -17.27 -2.50 5.85
C LYS A 90 -16.09 -2.43 4.87
N ASP A 91 -15.78 -1.24 4.39
CA ASP A 91 -14.58 -0.98 3.62
C ASP A 91 -13.38 -0.83 4.58
N ALA A 92 -12.50 -1.82 4.59
CA ALA A 92 -11.37 -1.86 5.50
C ALA A 92 -10.02 -1.94 4.78
N VAL A 93 -10.01 -1.83 3.45
CA VAL A 93 -8.83 -1.95 2.60
C VAL A 93 -8.66 -0.70 1.76
N ASN A 94 -7.44 -0.16 1.75
CA ASN A 94 -7.00 0.84 0.77
C ASN A 94 -6.07 0.20 -0.24
N CYS A 95 -6.14 0.65 -1.49
CA CYS A 95 -5.12 0.34 -2.49
C CYS A 95 -3.89 1.21 -2.25
N VAL A 96 -2.71 0.61 -2.30
CA VAL A 96 -1.44 1.33 -2.28
C VAL A 96 -0.66 0.92 -3.52
N TRP A 97 -0.44 1.86 -4.42
CA TRP A 97 0.22 1.59 -5.69
C TRP A 97 1.67 2.00 -5.65
N TRP A 98 2.52 1.08 -6.06
CA TRP A 98 3.91 1.34 -6.33
C TRP A 98 4.12 1.53 -7.82
N LEU A 99 4.42 2.75 -8.21
CA LEU A 99 4.67 3.19 -9.57
C LEU A 99 6.14 3.61 -9.73
N SER A 100 6.65 3.52 -10.95
CA SER A 100 7.99 4.02 -11.28
C SER A 100 8.04 4.58 -12.70
N PRO A 101 8.99 5.48 -13.02
CA PRO A 101 9.16 6.04 -14.37
C PRO A 101 9.63 5.01 -15.39
N THR A 102 10.20 3.88 -14.95
CA THR A 102 10.68 2.79 -15.82
C THR A 102 10.23 1.44 -15.26
N PRO A 103 10.26 0.34 -16.05
CA PRO A 103 9.96 -0.99 -15.55
C PRO A 103 10.95 -1.54 -14.51
N TRP A 104 12.01 -0.80 -14.19
CA TRP A 104 13.15 -1.25 -13.37
C TRP A 104 13.40 -0.37 -12.14
N PRO A 105 12.41 -0.25 -11.21
CA PRO A 105 12.63 0.48 -9.97
C PRO A 105 13.62 -0.24 -9.06
N ARG A 106 14.40 0.55 -8.30
CA ARG A 106 15.28 -0.02 -7.28
C ARG A 106 14.46 -0.41 -6.04
N ALA A 107 14.57 -1.67 -5.65
CA ALA A 107 13.89 -2.20 -4.46
C ALA A 107 14.64 -3.38 -3.85
N SER A 108 14.33 -3.71 -2.59
CA SER A 108 14.79 -4.94 -1.96
C SER A 108 13.78 -5.41 -0.91
N ASN A 109 13.12 -6.53 -1.15
CA ASN A 109 12.23 -7.17 -0.17
C ASN A 109 12.97 -7.73 1.04
N ARG A 110 14.29 -7.92 0.96
CA ARG A 110 15.13 -8.34 2.12
C ARG A 110 15.15 -7.31 3.24
N ARG A 111 14.78 -6.05 2.98
CA ARG A 111 14.73 -4.97 3.97
C ARG A 111 13.40 -4.87 4.72
N VAL A 112 12.43 -5.65 4.28
CA VAL A 112 11.07 -5.71 4.86
C VAL A 112 10.64 -7.17 5.10
N PRO A 113 11.47 -7.99 5.78
CA PRO A 113 11.18 -9.41 5.97
C PRO A 113 9.95 -9.60 6.86
N ALA A 114 9.20 -10.68 6.60
CA ALA A 114 8.11 -11.12 7.46
C ALA A 114 8.52 -12.35 8.29
N PRO A 115 7.96 -12.53 9.49
CA PRO A 115 8.21 -13.75 10.27
C PRO A 115 7.81 -15.01 9.49
N TYR A 116 8.53 -16.08 9.70
CA TYR A 116 8.10 -17.39 9.21
C TYR A 116 6.75 -17.81 9.83
N SER A 117 5.89 -18.40 9.01
CA SER A 117 4.71 -19.09 9.51
C SER A 117 5.12 -20.32 10.32
N GLU A 118 4.24 -20.80 11.20
CA GLU A 118 4.51 -22.03 11.97
C GLU A 118 4.78 -23.23 11.04
N ALA A 119 4.04 -23.34 9.94
CA ALA A 119 4.28 -24.38 8.93
C ALA A 119 5.68 -24.30 8.31
N MET A 120 6.21 -23.07 8.09
CA MET A 120 7.58 -22.91 7.58
C MET A 120 8.62 -23.24 8.64
N LYS A 121 8.40 -22.88 9.89
CA LYS A 121 9.28 -23.26 11.01
C LYS A 121 9.36 -24.78 11.18
N ASP A 122 8.21 -25.46 11.11
CA ASP A 122 8.15 -26.91 11.17
C ASP A 122 8.88 -27.56 9.99
N LEU A 123 8.73 -27.00 8.79
CA LEU A 123 9.43 -27.48 7.61
C LEU A 123 10.95 -27.36 7.74
N LEU A 124 11.43 -26.20 8.21
CA LEU A 124 12.87 -25.97 8.45
C LEU A 124 13.43 -26.94 9.51
N LYS A 125 12.64 -27.25 10.55
CA LYS A 125 13.03 -28.17 11.62
C LYS A 125 13.05 -29.65 11.19
N ASN A 126 12.04 -30.06 10.42
CA ASN A 126 11.81 -31.46 10.09
C ASN A 126 12.37 -31.87 8.72
N GLY A 127 12.87 -30.90 7.97
CA GLY A 127 13.32 -31.06 6.59
C GLY A 127 12.17 -31.06 5.57
N TYR A 128 12.53 -30.83 4.33
CA TYR A 128 11.62 -30.82 3.19
C TYR A 128 12.08 -31.85 2.17
N ARG A 129 11.17 -32.67 1.68
CA ARG A 129 11.41 -33.54 0.52
C ARG A 129 10.81 -32.86 -0.72
N ALA A 130 11.67 -32.54 -1.69
CA ALA A 130 11.24 -32.01 -2.97
C ALA A 130 10.19 -32.93 -3.61
N LYS A 131 9.07 -32.36 -4.06
CA LYS A 131 7.97 -33.11 -4.62
C LYS A 131 7.35 -32.33 -5.78
N LEU A 132 7.34 -32.97 -6.95
CA LEU A 132 6.57 -32.44 -8.06
C LEU A 132 5.07 -32.43 -7.71
N ARG A 133 4.46 -31.27 -7.77
CA ARG A 133 3.02 -31.15 -7.50
C ARG A 133 2.19 -31.49 -8.75
N PRO A 134 0.94 -31.93 -8.60
CA PRO A 134 0.06 -32.18 -9.75
C PRO A 134 -0.13 -30.98 -10.68
N SER A 135 0.10 -29.74 -10.17
CA SER A 135 0.10 -28.50 -10.93
C SER A 135 1.34 -28.28 -11.80
N GLY A 136 2.29 -29.22 -11.82
CA GLY A 136 3.56 -29.09 -12.57
C GLY A 136 4.59 -28.19 -11.90
N HIS A 137 4.31 -27.59 -10.73
CA HIS A 137 5.30 -26.83 -9.98
C HIS A 137 6.28 -27.77 -9.27
N ASP A 138 7.54 -27.65 -9.64
CA ASP A 138 8.65 -28.24 -8.91
C ASP A 138 9.07 -27.29 -7.78
N ILE A 139 8.86 -27.72 -6.54
CA ILE A 139 9.37 -27.01 -5.37
C ILE A 139 10.72 -27.64 -5.06
N SER A 140 11.77 -26.98 -5.52
CA SER A 140 13.15 -27.44 -5.33
C SER A 140 13.55 -27.49 -3.85
N GLU A 141 14.65 -28.17 -3.54
CA GLU A 141 15.25 -28.20 -2.20
C GLU A 141 15.65 -26.83 -1.68
N GLN A 142 15.79 -25.84 -2.55
CA GLN A 142 16.00 -24.43 -2.20
C GLN A 142 14.92 -23.87 -1.28
N PHE A 143 13.71 -24.46 -1.29
CA PHE A 143 12.61 -24.09 -0.39
C PHE A 143 12.91 -24.41 1.08
N ALA A 144 13.83 -25.33 1.35
CA ALA A 144 14.26 -25.70 2.70
C ALA A 144 15.44 -24.87 3.23
N VAL A 145 15.93 -23.93 2.43
CA VAL A 145 17.03 -23.04 2.86
C VAL A 145 16.48 -22.00 3.83
N ASP A 146 17.06 -21.95 5.03
CA ASP A 146 16.71 -20.92 6.01
C ASP A 146 17.32 -19.57 5.59
N ASN A 147 16.47 -18.63 5.19
CA ASN A 147 16.83 -17.26 4.84
C ASN A 147 16.64 -16.30 6.02
N GLY A 148 16.34 -16.78 7.22
CA GLY A 148 16.09 -16.01 8.43
C GLY A 148 14.69 -15.41 8.52
N ALA A 149 13.98 -15.30 7.39
CA ALA A 149 12.63 -14.73 7.32
C ALA A 149 11.96 -15.06 5.98
N SER A 150 10.65 -14.86 5.91
CA SER A 150 9.87 -15.02 4.69
C SER A 150 9.73 -13.71 3.90
N ILE A 151 9.46 -13.84 2.60
CA ILE A 151 9.08 -12.71 1.75
C ILE A 151 7.66 -12.28 2.15
N PRO A 152 7.43 -10.98 2.44
CA PRO A 152 6.11 -10.50 2.84
C PRO A 152 5.11 -10.56 1.67
N PRO A 153 3.82 -10.78 1.94
CA PRO A 153 2.78 -10.61 0.94
C PRO A 153 2.56 -9.13 0.63
N ASN A 154 1.86 -8.85 -0.47
CA ASN A 154 1.41 -7.49 -0.80
C ASN A 154 0.16 -7.04 -0.02
N LEU A 155 -0.26 -7.76 1.01
CA LEU A 155 -1.28 -7.38 1.98
C LEU A 155 -0.61 -6.91 3.27
N ILE A 156 -0.75 -5.62 3.58
CA ILE A 156 -0.16 -4.99 4.76
C ILE A 156 -1.27 -4.83 5.80
N ALA A 157 -1.23 -5.64 6.86
CA ALA A 157 -2.20 -5.62 7.94
C ALA A 157 -1.72 -4.69 9.06
N LEU A 158 -2.20 -3.45 9.07
CA LEU A 158 -1.84 -2.45 10.07
C LEU A 158 -3.10 -1.77 10.61
N PRO A 159 -3.38 -1.87 11.93
CA PRO A 159 -4.47 -1.12 12.54
C PRO A 159 -4.14 0.37 12.58
N ASN A 160 -5.14 1.22 12.31
CA ASN A 160 -4.99 2.67 12.46
C ASN A 160 -5.65 3.13 13.77
N THR A 161 -5.05 2.77 14.89
CA THR A 161 -5.57 3.03 16.23
C THR A 161 -4.70 4.00 17.04
N GLU A 162 -3.69 4.61 16.42
CA GLU A 162 -2.78 5.51 17.10
C GLU A 162 -3.49 6.78 17.59
N SER A 163 -3.74 6.87 18.90
CA SER A 163 -4.27 8.06 19.57
C SER A 163 -3.18 8.99 20.11
N ASN A 164 -1.93 8.52 20.18
CA ASN A 164 -0.80 9.24 20.77
C ASN A 164 0.48 9.11 19.94
N SER A 165 0.40 9.15 18.61
CA SER A 165 1.55 9.12 17.72
C SER A 165 2.45 10.34 17.93
N TYR A 166 3.70 10.24 17.47
CA TYR A 166 4.63 11.39 17.46
C TYR A 166 3.99 12.61 16.80
N TYR A 167 3.35 12.42 15.65
CA TYR A 167 2.64 13.48 14.92
C TYR A 167 1.59 14.18 15.77
N LEU A 168 0.75 13.44 16.49
CA LEU A 168 -0.29 14.01 17.36
C LEU A 168 0.29 14.78 18.54
N ARG A 169 1.37 14.27 19.14
CA ARG A 169 2.08 14.97 20.21
C ARG A 169 2.69 16.28 19.70
N TYR A 170 3.34 16.22 18.53
CA TYR A 170 3.91 17.40 17.88
C TYR A 170 2.84 18.45 17.56
N CYS A 171 1.72 18.05 16.95
CA CYS A 171 0.61 18.97 16.69
C CYS A 171 0.08 19.63 17.98
N LYS A 172 -0.08 18.84 19.04
CA LYS A 172 -0.55 19.36 20.34
C LYS A 172 0.43 20.36 20.94
N GLU A 173 1.71 20.03 20.95
CA GLU A 173 2.78 20.89 21.49
C GLU A 173 2.86 22.23 20.73
N HIS A 174 2.75 22.20 19.40
CA HIS A 174 2.86 23.37 18.55
C HIS A 174 1.51 24.03 18.25
N LYS A 175 0.42 23.62 18.91
CA LYS A 175 -0.96 24.14 18.71
C LYS A 175 -1.42 24.04 17.24
N LEU A 176 -0.99 23.03 16.52
CA LEU A 176 -1.40 22.76 15.14
C LEU A 176 -2.66 21.89 15.11
N VAL A 177 -3.50 22.11 14.10
CA VAL A 177 -4.66 21.23 13.86
C VAL A 177 -4.19 19.95 13.20
N ALA A 178 -4.40 18.83 13.87
CA ALA A 178 -4.04 17.53 13.32
C ALA A 178 -4.94 17.15 12.13
N HIS A 179 -4.35 16.64 11.06
CA HIS A 179 -5.11 16.19 9.91
C HIS A 179 -5.97 14.96 10.27
N PRO A 180 -7.26 14.91 9.91
CA PRO A 180 -8.15 13.81 10.29
C PRO A 180 -7.84 12.49 9.57
N ALA A 181 -7.42 12.55 8.30
CA ALA A 181 -7.04 11.38 7.52
C ALA A 181 -5.55 11.10 7.66
N ARG A 182 -5.21 10.13 8.50
CA ARG A 182 -3.84 9.71 8.78
C ARG A 182 -3.71 8.22 8.56
N PHE A 183 -2.52 7.79 8.22
CA PHE A 183 -2.12 6.38 8.21
C PHE A 183 -1.11 6.13 9.34
N PRO A 184 -0.95 4.88 9.81
CA PRO A 184 0.08 4.53 10.78
C PRO A 184 1.48 4.75 10.18
N SER A 185 2.44 5.18 11.01
CA SER A 185 3.81 5.48 10.58
C SER A 185 4.53 4.29 9.95
N GLU A 186 4.15 3.08 10.33
CA GLU A 186 4.68 1.83 9.82
C GLU A 186 4.38 1.63 8.33
N LEU A 187 3.30 2.24 7.81
CA LEU A 187 2.96 2.11 6.40
C LEU A 187 4.00 2.80 5.49
N PRO A 188 4.31 4.11 5.63
CA PRO A 188 5.38 4.72 4.85
C PRO A 188 6.76 4.14 5.20
N GLU A 189 7.04 3.77 6.46
CA GLU A 189 8.29 3.14 6.85
C GLU A 189 8.55 1.86 6.05
N TYR A 190 7.53 1.02 5.85
CA TYR A 190 7.64 -0.19 5.04
C TYR A 190 8.15 0.11 3.63
N PHE A 191 7.54 1.08 2.95
CA PHE A 191 7.94 1.46 1.59
C PHE A 191 9.31 2.15 1.56
N ILE A 192 9.61 3.02 2.51
CA ILE A 192 10.92 3.67 2.60
C ILE A 192 12.02 2.61 2.76
N ARG A 193 11.85 1.65 3.66
CA ARG A 193 12.81 0.54 3.82
C ARG A 193 12.96 -0.29 2.55
N MET A 194 11.84 -0.64 1.90
CA MET A 194 11.85 -1.49 0.72
C MET A 194 12.50 -0.81 -0.49
N LEU A 195 12.26 0.49 -0.70
CA LEU A 195 12.49 1.21 -1.95
C LEU A 195 13.70 2.15 -1.92
N THR A 196 14.24 2.46 -0.74
CA THR A 196 15.34 3.41 -0.60
C THR A 196 16.56 2.79 0.10
N ALA A 197 17.70 3.45 0.00
CA ALA A 197 18.90 3.17 0.77
C ALA A 197 19.27 4.41 1.61
N PRO A 198 20.12 4.27 2.64
CA PRO A 198 20.62 5.42 3.41
C PRO A 198 21.18 6.51 2.47
N GLY A 199 20.76 7.76 2.68
CA GLY A 199 21.16 8.90 1.86
C GLY A 199 20.26 9.18 0.64
N ASP A 200 19.26 8.35 0.35
CA ASP A 200 18.26 8.68 -0.67
C ASP A 200 17.28 9.75 -0.18
N LEU A 201 16.82 10.58 -1.10
CA LEU A 201 15.82 11.60 -0.82
C LEU A 201 14.42 10.99 -0.87
N VAL A 202 13.64 11.20 0.18
CA VAL A 202 12.21 10.88 0.27
C VAL A 202 11.44 12.20 0.38
N VAL A 203 10.38 12.34 -0.41
CA VAL A 203 9.55 13.54 -0.44
C VAL A 203 8.10 13.14 -0.20
N ASP A 204 7.45 13.82 0.74
CA ASP A 204 6.00 13.83 0.92
C ASP A 204 5.50 15.21 0.46
N PRO A 205 4.71 15.29 -0.62
CA PRO A 205 4.33 16.56 -1.22
C PRO A 205 3.01 17.14 -0.67
N PHE A 206 2.33 16.48 0.28
CA PHE A 206 1.01 16.89 0.78
C PHE A 206 0.94 17.04 2.30
#